data_9a9399760f67485d762e41c2a69c912f
#
_entry.id   9a9399760f67485d762e41c2a69c912f
#
_cell.length_a   1.000
_cell.length_b   1.000
_cell.length_c   1.000
_cell.angle_alpha   90.00
_cell.angle_beta   90.00
_cell.angle_gamma   90.00
#
_symmetry.space_group_name_H-M   'P 1'
#
loop_
_entity.id
_entity.type
_entity.pdbx_description
1 polymer ?
#
loop_
_entity_poly.entity_id
_entity_poly.type
_entity_poly.pdbx_seq_one_letter_code
_entity_poly.pdbx_strand_id
1 'polypeptide(L)'
;MKKNLISVLILALCFANLVLTALLIFTIIPETKKANNLIDQVCQAISLDLNSGTATSGSQLPQDQIVDYALTADDDTLTFNFAPSEDGNTHYLVCGISLSLNKKSDGYKTYGEDLSAKKNVILADITDIIGYYTMVQFNTDKSGVHDMILKT
;
A
#
# COMPACT_ATOMS: atom_id res chain seq x y z
N MET A 1 -23.53 31.78 61.75
CA MET A 1 -22.17 31.34 61.39
C MET A 1 -22.13 30.04 60.54
N LYS A 2 -22.93 29.01 60.82
CA LYS A 2 -22.85 27.72 60.09
C LYS A 2 -23.19 27.82 58.56
N LYS A 3 -24.10 28.68 58.13
CA LYS A 3 -24.49 28.85 56.71
C LYS A 3 -23.37 29.46 55.85
N ASN A 4 -22.58 30.38 56.39
CA ASN A 4 -21.47 30.98 55.67
C ASN A 4 -20.28 30.03 55.51
N LEU A 5 -20.09 29.11 56.48
CA LEU A 5 -19.03 28.11 56.43
C LEU A 5 -19.25 27.09 55.33
N ILE A 6 -20.50 26.67 55.10
CA ILE A 6 -20.85 25.77 54.01
C ILE A 6 -20.64 26.45 52.63
N SER A 7 -21.02 27.72 52.48
CA SER A 7 -20.82 28.49 51.25
C SER A 7 -19.31 28.64 50.92
N VAL A 8 -18.48 28.91 51.90
CA VAL A 8 -17.04 28.99 51.75
C VAL A 8 -16.44 27.66 51.36
N LEU A 9 -16.93 26.57 51.97
CA LEU A 9 -16.48 25.20 51.63
C LEU A 9 -16.81 24.83 50.20
N ILE A 10 -18.03 25.15 49.73
CA ILE A 10 -18.46 24.90 48.35
C ILE A 10 -17.61 25.73 47.37
N LEU A 11 -17.36 27.03 47.70
CA LEU A 11 -16.52 27.87 46.87
C LEU A 11 -15.08 27.33 46.77
N ALA A 12 -14.51 26.89 47.86
CA ALA A 12 -13.18 26.28 47.88
C ALA A 12 -13.12 24.98 47.05
N LEU A 13 -14.16 24.16 47.13
CA LEU A 13 -14.24 22.94 46.36
C LEU A 13 -14.39 23.22 44.83
N CYS A 14 -15.19 24.21 44.46
CA CYS A 14 -15.31 24.66 43.06
C CYS A 14 -13.99 25.20 42.53
N PHE A 15 -13.27 25.96 43.32
CA PHE A 15 -11.96 26.52 42.94
C PHE A 15 -10.92 25.41 42.79
N ALA A 16 -10.86 24.46 43.71
CA ALA A 16 -9.98 23.31 43.62
C ALA A 16 -10.24 22.46 42.36
N ASN A 17 -11.51 22.26 42.03
CA ASN A 17 -11.91 21.54 40.81
C ASN A 17 -11.51 22.28 39.54
N LEU A 18 -11.65 23.60 39.51
CA LEU A 18 -11.22 24.44 38.38
C LEU A 18 -9.70 24.38 38.17
N VAL A 19 -8.91 24.47 39.25
CA VAL A 19 -7.47 24.34 39.17
C VAL A 19 -7.05 22.94 38.69
N LEU A 20 -7.70 21.88 39.18
CA LEU A 20 -7.43 20.52 38.76
C LEU A 20 -7.70 20.32 37.27
N THR A 21 -8.83 20.86 36.80
CA THR A 21 -9.19 20.80 35.37
C THR A 21 -8.18 21.54 34.50
N ALA A 22 -7.72 22.71 34.92
CA ALA A 22 -6.69 23.46 34.21
C ALA A 22 -5.36 22.68 34.13
N LEU A 23 -4.94 22.06 35.22
CA LEU A 23 -3.74 21.23 35.25
C LEU A 23 -3.85 20.02 34.31
N LEU A 24 -5.01 19.35 34.27
CA LEU A 24 -5.27 18.26 33.34
C LEU A 24 -5.17 18.69 31.87
N ILE A 25 -5.72 19.86 31.53
CA ILE A 25 -5.64 20.39 30.18
C ILE A 25 -4.19 20.66 29.77
N PHE A 26 -3.39 21.26 30.66
CA PHE A 26 -1.98 21.56 30.38
C PHE A 26 -1.09 20.32 30.27
N THR A 27 -1.43 19.22 30.94
CA THR A 27 -0.68 17.96 30.86
C THR A 27 -1.09 17.11 29.67
N ILE A 28 -2.39 16.99 29.38
CA ILE A 28 -2.90 16.09 28.32
C ILE A 28 -2.65 16.64 26.92
N ILE A 29 -2.80 17.95 26.68
CA ILE A 29 -2.62 18.55 25.36
C ILE A 29 -1.23 18.27 24.73
N PRO A 30 -0.10 18.48 25.44
CA PRO A 30 1.21 18.21 24.87
C PRO A 30 1.48 16.72 24.65
N GLU A 31 0.90 15.82 25.47
CA GLU A 31 1.04 14.38 25.28
C GLU A 31 0.26 13.89 24.06
N THR A 32 -0.94 14.41 23.83
CA THR A 32 -1.75 14.09 22.64
C THR A 32 -1.05 14.52 21.35
N LYS A 33 -0.38 15.68 21.36
CA LYS A 33 0.41 16.14 20.19
C LYS A 33 1.61 15.23 19.93
N LYS A 34 2.30 14.76 20.97
CA LYS A 34 3.40 13.80 20.83
C LYS A 34 2.92 12.45 20.30
N ALA A 35 1.78 11.97 20.80
CA ALA A 35 1.16 10.73 20.32
C ALA A 35 0.77 10.82 18.84
N ASN A 36 0.15 11.92 18.41
CA ASN A 36 -0.20 12.13 17.01
C ASN A 36 1.04 12.21 16.11
N ASN A 37 2.08 12.92 16.54
CA ASN A 37 3.34 12.97 15.78
C ASN A 37 4.02 11.59 15.70
N LEU A 38 3.89 10.75 16.72
CA LEU A 38 4.42 9.39 16.69
C LEU A 38 3.63 8.52 15.71
N ILE A 39 2.31 8.66 15.70
CA ILE A 39 1.43 7.98 14.75
C ILE A 39 1.78 8.40 13.31
N ASP A 40 1.96 9.69 13.06
CA ASP A 40 2.35 10.19 11.73
C ASP A 40 3.73 9.65 11.29
N GLN A 41 4.70 9.58 12.22
CA GLN A 41 6.02 8.99 11.94
C GLN A 41 5.92 7.49 11.67
N VAL A 42 5.10 6.77 12.41
CA VAL A 42 4.86 5.33 12.19
C VAL A 42 4.15 5.11 10.86
N CYS A 43 3.13 5.91 10.54
CA CYS A 43 2.46 5.85 9.24
C CYS A 43 3.41 6.15 8.08
N GLN A 44 4.30 7.13 8.23
CA GLN A 44 5.33 7.43 7.23
C GLN A 44 6.36 6.30 7.11
N ALA A 45 6.79 5.72 8.23
CA ALA A 45 7.72 4.59 8.23
C ALA A 45 7.09 3.34 7.62
N ILE A 46 5.83 3.04 7.92
CA ILE A 46 5.08 1.93 7.31
C ILE A 46 4.85 2.17 5.82
N SER A 47 4.56 3.40 5.41
CA SER A 47 4.45 3.76 4.00
C SER A 47 5.77 3.60 3.26
N LEU A 48 6.90 3.92 3.91
CA LEU A 48 8.24 3.67 3.39
C LEU A 48 8.58 2.17 3.35
N ASP A 49 8.16 1.40 4.35
CA ASP A 49 8.38 -0.05 4.40
C ASP A 49 7.49 -0.80 3.40
N LEU A 50 6.25 -0.37 3.21
CA LEU A 50 5.39 -0.87 2.14
C LEU A 50 5.95 -0.54 0.76
N ASN A 51 6.66 0.59 0.63
CA ASN A 51 7.35 0.98 -0.61
C ASN A 51 8.69 0.28 -0.80
N SER A 52 9.36 -0.14 0.28
CA SER A 52 10.63 -0.89 0.18
C SER A 52 10.42 -2.40 0.00
N GLY A 53 9.24 -2.91 0.35
CA GLY A 53 8.84 -4.32 0.14
C GLY A 53 8.27 -4.61 -1.25
N THR A 54 7.82 -3.59 -1.96
CA THR A 54 7.50 -3.61 -3.39
C THR A 54 8.39 -2.57 -4.05
N ALA A 55 9.61 -2.95 -4.36
CA ALA A 55 10.51 -2.15 -5.16
C ALA A 55 9.90 -1.94 -6.55
N THR A 56 9.09 -0.91 -6.67
CA THR A 56 8.92 -0.26 -7.95
C THR A 56 8.97 1.23 -7.70
N SER A 57 10.04 1.82 -8.15
CA SER A 57 10.27 3.24 -8.31
C SER A 57 9.16 3.86 -9.20
N GLY A 58 7.96 3.90 -8.69
CA GLY A 58 6.82 4.59 -9.25
C GLY A 58 6.34 5.59 -8.22
N SER A 59 6.44 6.87 -8.52
CA SER A 59 5.70 7.94 -7.85
C SER A 59 4.32 7.40 -7.47
N GLN A 60 4.01 7.32 -6.17
CA GLN A 60 2.69 6.85 -5.73
C GLN A 60 1.63 7.78 -6.31
N LEU A 61 0.96 7.29 -7.32
CA LEU A 61 -0.15 8.02 -7.91
C LEU A 61 -1.33 7.98 -6.94
N PRO A 62 -2.05 9.10 -6.78
CA PRO A 62 -3.31 9.08 -6.05
C PRO A 62 -4.24 8.00 -6.60
N GLN A 63 -4.93 7.29 -5.71
CA GLN A 63 -5.76 6.13 -6.07
C GLN A 63 -6.89 6.48 -7.05
N ASP A 64 -7.36 7.72 -7.06
CA ASP A 64 -8.33 8.24 -8.04
C ASP A 64 -7.78 8.35 -9.46
N GLN A 65 -6.47 8.29 -9.63
CA GLN A 65 -5.78 8.34 -10.92
C GLN A 65 -5.39 6.96 -11.45
N ILE A 66 -5.62 5.91 -10.67
CA ILE A 66 -5.33 4.53 -11.05
C ILE A 66 -6.61 3.88 -11.56
N VAL A 67 -6.48 3.09 -12.61
CA VAL A 67 -7.51 2.17 -13.08
C VAL A 67 -6.88 0.80 -13.28
N ASP A 68 -7.53 -0.23 -12.78
CA ASP A 68 -7.09 -1.60 -12.96
C ASP A 68 -7.76 -2.21 -14.18
N TYR A 69 -6.95 -2.81 -15.04
CA TYR A 69 -7.38 -3.57 -16.21
C TYR A 69 -7.05 -5.04 -16.01
N ALA A 70 -8.06 -5.88 -15.87
CA ALA A 70 -7.88 -7.31 -15.71
C ALA A 70 -7.50 -7.98 -17.04
N LEU A 71 -6.30 -8.55 -17.08
CA LEU A 71 -5.88 -9.40 -18.22
C LEU A 71 -6.50 -10.79 -18.14
N THR A 72 -6.88 -11.23 -16.92
CA THR A 72 -7.66 -12.46 -16.72
C THR A 72 -9.06 -12.10 -16.24
N ALA A 73 -10.08 -12.87 -16.58
CA ALA A 73 -11.41 -12.73 -15.97
C ALA A 73 -11.35 -13.05 -14.46
N ASP A 74 -12.34 -12.59 -13.70
CA ASP A 74 -12.31 -12.60 -12.25
C ASP A 74 -12.06 -13.98 -11.61
N ASP A 75 -12.46 -15.06 -12.29
CA ASP A 75 -12.26 -16.44 -11.82
C ASP A 75 -11.26 -17.24 -12.67
N ASP A 76 -10.65 -16.62 -13.69
CA ASP A 76 -9.72 -17.29 -14.58
C ASP A 76 -8.27 -17.13 -14.10
N THR A 77 -7.51 -18.19 -14.25
CA THR A 77 -6.06 -18.20 -14.03
C THR A 77 -5.33 -18.60 -15.30
N LEU A 78 -4.14 -18.05 -15.47
CA LEU A 78 -3.21 -18.43 -16.52
C LEU A 78 -2.13 -19.32 -15.93
N THR A 79 -1.67 -20.28 -16.73
CA THR A 79 -0.56 -21.16 -16.39
C THR A 79 0.64 -20.82 -17.25
N PHE A 80 1.73 -20.45 -16.61
CA PHE A 80 3.01 -20.16 -17.25
C PHE A 80 4.01 -21.25 -16.91
N ASN A 81 4.77 -21.70 -17.89
CA ASN A 81 5.83 -22.67 -17.67
C ASN A 81 7.13 -21.93 -17.35
N PHE A 82 7.80 -22.35 -16.30
CA PHE A 82 9.17 -21.91 -16.01
C PHE A 82 10.19 -22.60 -16.92
N ALA A 83 11.37 -22.00 -17.04
CA ALA A 83 12.51 -22.66 -17.62
C ALA A 83 12.82 -24.00 -16.91
N PRO A 84 13.34 -25.01 -17.60
CA PRO A 84 13.71 -26.27 -16.99
C PRO A 84 14.65 -26.07 -15.81
N SER A 85 14.36 -26.71 -14.69
CA SER A 85 15.20 -26.68 -13.49
C SER A 85 16.20 -27.83 -13.48
N GLU A 86 17.27 -27.68 -12.69
CA GLU A 86 18.31 -28.72 -12.53
C GLU A 86 17.78 -30.03 -11.91
N ASP A 87 16.62 -29.96 -11.24
CA ASP A 87 15.94 -31.11 -10.65
C ASP A 87 15.25 -32.03 -11.69
N GLY A 88 15.24 -31.62 -12.96
CA GLY A 88 14.59 -32.30 -14.06
C GLY A 88 13.05 -32.25 -14.05
N ASN A 89 12.45 -31.50 -13.14
CA ASN A 89 11.00 -31.34 -13.05
C ASN A 89 10.51 -30.12 -13.83
N THR A 90 9.27 -30.21 -14.32
CA THR A 90 8.59 -29.06 -14.91
C THR A 90 7.84 -28.31 -13.82
N HIS A 91 8.09 -27.03 -13.74
CA HIS A 91 7.44 -26.12 -12.78
C HIS A 91 6.57 -25.12 -13.52
N TYR A 92 5.44 -24.71 -12.90
CA TYR A 92 4.52 -23.71 -13.46
C TYR A 92 4.10 -22.68 -12.44
N LEU A 93 3.81 -21.48 -12.93
CA LEU A 93 3.14 -20.41 -12.20
C LEU A 93 1.68 -20.37 -12.62
N VAL A 94 0.77 -20.46 -11.66
CA VAL A 94 -0.67 -20.27 -11.90
C VAL A 94 -1.11 -18.99 -11.18
N CYS A 95 -1.56 -18.00 -11.92
CA CYS A 95 -1.99 -16.72 -11.36
C CYS A 95 -2.99 -15.99 -12.25
N GLY A 96 -3.75 -15.09 -11.65
CA GLY A 96 -4.47 -14.02 -12.33
C GLY A 96 -3.56 -12.80 -12.51
N ILE A 97 -3.77 -12.03 -13.56
CA ILE A 97 -2.97 -10.83 -13.87
C ILE A 97 -3.89 -9.64 -14.08
N SER A 98 -3.56 -8.53 -13.46
CA SER A 98 -4.15 -7.22 -13.71
C SER A 98 -3.06 -6.17 -13.89
N LEU A 99 -3.36 -5.14 -14.67
CA LEU A 99 -2.50 -3.99 -14.90
C LEU A 99 -3.10 -2.77 -14.24
N SER A 100 -2.31 -2.08 -13.41
CA SER A 100 -2.69 -0.79 -12.84
C SER A 100 -2.18 0.34 -13.75
N LEU A 101 -3.09 1.10 -14.32
CA LEU A 101 -2.81 2.11 -15.33
C LEU A 101 -3.02 3.51 -14.77
N ASN A 102 -2.12 4.44 -15.13
CA ASN A 102 -2.26 5.85 -14.79
C ASN A 102 -3.18 6.56 -15.79
N LYS A 103 -4.40 6.94 -15.37
CA LYS A 103 -5.38 7.67 -16.21
C LYS A 103 -4.86 8.98 -16.78
N LYS A 104 -3.88 9.60 -16.16
CA LYS A 104 -3.31 10.90 -16.59
C LYS A 104 -2.14 10.75 -17.55
N SER A 105 -1.61 9.54 -17.75
CA SER A 105 -0.53 9.33 -18.70
C SER A 105 -1.00 9.52 -20.14
N ASP A 106 -0.11 9.99 -21.00
CA ASP A 106 -0.42 10.14 -22.42
C ASP A 106 -0.62 8.79 -23.10
N GLY A 107 0.06 7.73 -22.62
CA GLY A 107 -0.18 6.37 -23.07
C GLY A 107 -1.59 5.89 -22.76
N TYR A 108 -2.11 6.19 -21.57
CA TYR A 108 -3.49 5.85 -21.22
C TYR A 108 -4.51 6.58 -22.09
N LYS A 109 -4.32 7.88 -22.34
CA LYS A 109 -5.23 8.66 -23.23
C LYS A 109 -5.30 8.11 -24.65
N THR A 110 -4.20 7.50 -25.10
CA THR A 110 -4.11 6.97 -26.47
C THR A 110 -4.61 5.53 -26.59
N TYR A 111 -4.34 4.69 -25.59
CA TYR A 111 -4.53 3.25 -25.66
C TYR A 111 -5.28 2.65 -24.47
N GLY A 112 -5.43 3.38 -23.36
CA GLY A 112 -5.82 2.82 -22.07
C GLY A 112 -7.31 2.52 -21.91
N GLU A 113 -8.18 3.10 -22.76
CA GLU A 113 -9.63 2.83 -22.68
C GLU A 113 -9.98 1.44 -23.21
N ASP A 114 -9.20 0.93 -24.18
CA ASP A 114 -9.40 -0.42 -24.71
C ASP A 114 -8.06 -1.11 -24.97
N LEU A 115 -7.63 -1.90 -24.00
CA LEU A 115 -6.45 -2.77 -24.10
C LEU A 115 -6.77 -4.16 -24.68
N SER A 116 -8.01 -4.44 -25.05
CA SER A 116 -8.41 -5.77 -25.52
C SER A 116 -7.59 -6.23 -26.74
N ALA A 117 -7.31 -5.31 -27.66
CA ALA A 117 -6.48 -5.56 -28.84
C ALA A 117 -5.00 -5.85 -28.52
N LYS A 118 -4.51 -5.37 -27.37
CA LYS A 118 -3.13 -5.55 -26.91
C LYS A 118 -2.96 -6.69 -25.90
N LYS A 119 -4.06 -7.19 -25.34
CA LYS A 119 -4.06 -8.22 -24.31
C LYS A 119 -3.20 -9.42 -24.66
N ASN A 120 -3.35 -9.96 -25.86
CA ASN A 120 -2.62 -11.15 -26.27
C ASN A 120 -1.11 -10.89 -26.43
N VAL A 121 -0.72 -9.69 -26.86
CA VAL A 121 0.69 -9.30 -26.97
C VAL A 121 1.30 -9.21 -25.58
N ILE A 122 0.64 -8.51 -24.66
CA ILE A 122 1.09 -8.38 -23.27
C ILE A 122 1.24 -9.75 -22.60
N LEU A 123 0.26 -10.64 -22.81
CA LEU A 123 0.33 -11.99 -22.24
C LEU A 123 1.44 -12.83 -22.87
N ALA A 124 1.73 -12.66 -24.16
CA ALA A 124 2.85 -13.33 -24.80
C ALA A 124 4.19 -12.85 -24.21
N ASP A 125 4.37 -11.54 -24.07
CA ASP A 125 5.58 -10.96 -23.48
C ASP A 125 5.80 -11.44 -22.04
N ILE A 126 4.74 -11.48 -21.22
CA ILE A 126 4.79 -12.03 -19.86
C ILE A 126 5.17 -13.51 -19.87
N THR A 127 4.58 -14.28 -20.80
CA THR A 127 4.88 -15.72 -20.94
C THR A 127 6.34 -15.95 -21.30
N ASP A 128 6.88 -15.18 -22.23
CA ASP A 128 8.26 -15.27 -22.64
C ASP A 128 9.21 -14.92 -21.49
N ILE A 129 8.93 -13.83 -20.77
CA ILE A 129 9.75 -13.42 -19.63
C ILE A 129 9.76 -14.51 -18.55
N ILE A 130 8.58 -15.01 -18.14
CA ILE A 130 8.51 -16.08 -17.12
C ILE A 130 9.22 -17.34 -17.60
N GLY A 131 9.13 -17.67 -18.88
CA GLY A 131 9.79 -18.81 -19.48
C GLY A 131 11.32 -18.76 -19.48
N TYR A 132 11.93 -17.59 -19.28
CA TYR A 132 13.39 -17.48 -19.10
C TYR A 132 13.87 -17.82 -17.70
N TYR A 133 12.99 -17.76 -16.70
CA TYR A 133 13.36 -17.99 -15.31
C TYR A 133 13.04 -19.41 -14.87
N THR A 134 13.95 -20.01 -14.08
CA THR A 134 13.59 -21.17 -13.29
C THR A 134 12.72 -20.74 -12.09
N MET A 135 11.96 -21.66 -11.50
CA MET A 135 11.15 -21.38 -10.31
C MET A 135 12.01 -20.82 -9.16
N VAL A 136 13.23 -21.30 -9.00
CA VAL A 136 14.16 -20.84 -7.95
C VAL A 136 14.57 -19.38 -8.21
N GLN A 137 14.97 -19.06 -9.44
CA GLN A 137 15.35 -17.69 -9.82
C GLN A 137 14.18 -16.72 -9.65
N PHE A 138 12.99 -17.09 -10.11
CA PHE A 138 11.77 -16.30 -9.93
C PHE A 138 11.49 -16.00 -8.46
N ASN A 139 11.58 -17.00 -7.59
CA ASN A 139 11.33 -16.82 -6.16
C ASN A 139 12.41 -15.99 -5.45
N THR A 140 13.64 -15.99 -5.98
CA THR A 140 14.75 -15.23 -5.40
C THR A 140 14.72 -13.77 -5.82
N ASP A 141 14.28 -13.46 -7.05
CA ASP A 141 14.26 -12.10 -7.61
C ASP A 141 12.92 -11.74 -8.24
N LYS A 142 11.87 -11.77 -7.46
CA LYS A 142 10.51 -11.38 -7.90
C LYS A 142 10.44 -9.93 -8.38
N SER A 143 11.18 -9.05 -7.73
CA SER A 143 11.21 -7.63 -8.09
C SER A 143 11.88 -7.39 -9.45
N GLY A 144 12.97 -8.07 -9.73
CA GLY A 144 13.66 -7.99 -11.04
C GLY A 144 12.79 -8.51 -12.17
N VAL A 145 12.06 -9.61 -11.95
CA VAL A 145 11.09 -10.13 -12.94
C VAL A 145 9.97 -9.13 -13.20
N HIS A 146 9.40 -8.56 -12.14
CA HIS A 146 8.36 -7.53 -12.24
C HIS A 146 8.84 -6.31 -13.03
N ASP A 147 10.05 -5.80 -12.71
CA ASP A 147 10.64 -4.66 -13.42
C ASP A 147 10.91 -4.97 -14.89
N MET A 148 11.25 -6.21 -15.23
CA MET A 148 11.43 -6.64 -16.60
C MET A 148 10.12 -6.64 -17.37
N ILE A 149 9.05 -7.16 -16.78
CA ILE A 149 7.70 -7.13 -17.36
C ILE A 149 7.21 -5.70 -17.63
N LEU A 150 7.51 -4.75 -16.73
CA LEU A 150 7.09 -3.36 -16.89
C LEU A 150 7.92 -2.57 -17.94
N LYS A 151 9.05 -3.08 -18.36
CA LYS A 151 9.94 -2.41 -19.35
C LYS A 151 9.75 -2.90 -20.78
N THR A 152 9.01 -3.98 -20.97
CA THR A 152 8.70 -4.54 -22.28
C THR A 152 7.48 -3.88 -22.89
#